data_a5d008a1091b93201839d1d2ab3b2790
#
_entry.id   a5d008a1091b93201839d1d2ab3b2790
#
_cell.length_a   1.000
_cell.length_b   1.000
_cell.length_c   1.000
_cell.angle_alpha   90.00
_cell.angle_beta   90.00
_cell.angle_gamma   90.00
#
_symmetry.space_group_name_H-M   'P 1'
#
loop_
_entity.id
_entity.type
_entity.pdbx_description
1 polymer ?
#
loop_
_entity_poly.entity_id
_entity_poly.type
_entity_poly.pdbx_seq_one_letter_code
_entity_poly.pdbx_strand_id
1 'polypeptide(L)'
;VFGVGQRTQDIYNADALSEILGKTVITRTFPEIVGREIRRIHQELVPFTQDERDVYQMAMKEFWKMRENYFSSTGNSRKDAMMRLIQQITLLLRISAAPDTVEEYQGSLPTKIRRVVDLAGRFENEIVAIGVRHKVVLDSYKAALEEAFPNRTVFAVTGGTTSFAQRRKLRKTLKESGNGILLCTQQSLPSSVNFEYVNRIIIPEMHYNNAGMSQFYMRFVRYTSTEKKDLYFPIYIGSLESNLMQMVLAKEKLTMFMKGQDADMDEIYAKFGVDYD
;
A
#
# COMPACT_ATOMS: atom_id res chain seq x y z
N VAL A 1 -15.44 4.91 7.16
CA VAL A 1 -15.25 6.14 6.42
C VAL A 1 -14.61 7.15 7.34
N PHE A 2 -13.35 7.51 7.07
CA PHE A 2 -12.63 8.50 7.85
C PHE A 2 -13.10 9.87 7.42
N GLY A 3 -14.04 10.47 8.11
CA GLY A 3 -14.63 11.77 7.78
C GLY A 3 -13.68 12.95 7.93
N VAL A 4 -12.52 12.87 7.30
CA VAL A 4 -11.52 13.93 7.22
C VAL A 4 -11.49 14.44 5.79
N GLY A 5 -11.80 15.71 5.61
CA GLY A 5 -11.88 16.33 4.29
C GLY A 5 -13.31 16.30 3.71
N GLN A 6 -13.43 16.59 2.43
CA GLN A 6 -14.70 16.50 1.72
C GLN A 6 -15.10 15.03 1.60
N ARG A 7 -16.24 14.66 2.18
CA ARG A 7 -16.86 13.36 1.96
C ARG A 7 -17.55 13.40 0.61
N THR A 8 -17.30 12.42 -0.24
CA THR A 8 -18.16 12.19 -1.41
C THR A 8 -19.54 11.78 -0.88
N GLN A 9 -20.50 12.65 -1.06
CA GLN A 9 -21.89 12.41 -0.66
C GLN A 9 -22.67 11.77 -1.80
N ASP A 10 -22.24 12.08 -3.03
CA ASP A 10 -22.86 11.55 -4.23
C ASP A 10 -21.91 11.68 -5.43
N ILE A 11 -22.18 10.95 -6.51
CA ILE A 11 -21.47 11.01 -7.78
C ILE A 11 -22.49 11.43 -8.85
N TYR A 12 -22.50 12.73 -9.15
CA TYR A 12 -23.41 13.30 -10.14
C TYR A 12 -22.86 13.16 -11.56
N ASN A 13 -23.75 12.92 -12.50
CA ASN A 13 -23.45 12.92 -13.93
C ASN A 13 -22.27 12.02 -14.33
N ALA A 14 -22.06 10.89 -13.63
CA ALA A 14 -20.98 9.96 -13.94
C ALA A 14 -21.05 9.45 -15.37
N ASP A 15 -22.27 9.15 -15.87
CA ASP A 15 -22.51 8.70 -17.24
C ASP A 15 -22.16 9.77 -18.26
N ALA A 16 -22.60 11.02 -18.05
CA ALA A 16 -22.26 12.14 -18.93
C ALA A 16 -20.74 12.40 -18.96
N LEU A 17 -20.08 12.33 -17.80
CA LEU A 17 -18.63 12.46 -17.74
C LEU A 17 -17.93 11.31 -18.44
N SER A 18 -18.39 10.09 -18.26
CA SER A 18 -17.88 8.90 -18.96
C SER A 18 -18.02 9.03 -20.47
N GLU A 19 -19.17 9.52 -20.96
CA GLU A 19 -19.40 9.78 -22.39
C GLU A 19 -18.43 10.83 -22.94
N ILE A 20 -18.22 11.93 -22.24
CA ILE A 20 -17.28 12.99 -22.64
C ILE A 20 -15.85 12.43 -22.68
N LEU A 21 -15.44 11.73 -21.63
CA LEU A 21 -14.11 11.13 -21.55
C LEU A 21 -13.91 10.06 -22.62
N GLY A 22 -14.92 9.25 -22.91
CA GLY A 22 -14.88 8.23 -23.96
C GLY A 22 -14.64 8.80 -25.36
N LYS A 23 -15.08 10.04 -25.61
CA LYS A 23 -14.85 10.76 -26.88
C LYS A 23 -13.47 11.41 -26.97
N THR A 24 -12.87 11.75 -25.83
CA THR A 24 -11.65 12.59 -25.78
C THR A 24 -10.41 11.84 -25.27
N VAL A 25 -10.61 10.74 -24.53
CA VAL A 25 -9.55 9.97 -23.88
C VAL A 25 -9.58 8.53 -24.35
N ILE A 26 -8.52 8.11 -25.03
CA ILE A 26 -8.32 6.70 -25.36
C ILE A 26 -7.60 6.06 -24.19
N THR A 27 -8.29 5.16 -23.48
CA THR A 27 -7.71 4.38 -22.39
C THR A 27 -7.66 2.91 -22.79
N ARG A 28 -6.56 2.26 -22.46
CA ARG A 28 -6.40 0.81 -22.58
C ARG A 28 -5.95 0.27 -21.24
N THR A 29 -6.62 -0.76 -20.77
CA THR A 29 -6.18 -1.51 -19.60
C THR A 29 -4.99 -2.39 -19.94
N PHE A 30 -4.26 -2.81 -18.92
CA PHE A 30 -3.16 -3.75 -19.11
C PHE A 30 -3.63 -5.08 -19.74
N PRO A 31 -4.75 -5.70 -19.30
CA PRO A 31 -5.30 -6.88 -19.96
C PRO A 31 -5.68 -6.68 -21.43
N GLU A 32 -6.22 -5.51 -21.80
CA GLU A 32 -6.55 -5.20 -23.20
C GLU A 32 -5.31 -5.12 -24.12
N ILE A 33 -4.17 -4.64 -23.57
CA ILE A 33 -2.92 -4.55 -24.33
C ILE A 33 -2.22 -5.89 -24.42
N VAL A 34 -2.16 -6.64 -23.32
CA VAL A 34 -1.39 -7.90 -23.18
C VAL A 34 -2.25 -9.12 -23.47
N GLY A 35 -3.58 -8.95 -23.57
CA GLY A 35 -4.54 -10.04 -23.78
C GLY A 35 -4.81 -10.90 -22.55
N ARG A 36 -4.26 -10.53 -21.38
CA ARG A 36 -4.46 -11.27 -20.12
C ARG A 36 -4.18 -10.41 -18.89
N GLU A 37 -4.86 -10.69 -17.77
CA GLU A 37 -4.49 -10.16 -16.47
C GLU A 37 -3.31 -10.97 -15.91
N ILE A 38 -2.24 -10.28 -15.58
CA ILE A 38 -1.03 -10.91 -15.02
C ILE A 38 -0.85 -10.65 -13.53
N ARG A 39 -1.64 -9.74 -12.93
CA ARG A 39 -1.61 -9.47 -11.50
C ARG A 39 -2.50 -10.47 -10.75
N ARG A 40 -2.02 -10.98 -9.64
CA ARG A 40 -2.81 -11.71 -8.66
C ARG A 40 -2.64 -11.02 -7.32
N ILE A 41 -3.75 -10.61 -6.72
CA ILE A 41 -3.78 -9.92 -5.43
C ILE A 41 -4.11 -10.95 -4.35
N HIS A 42 -3.26 -11.03 -3.32
CA HIS A 42 -3.41 -11.89 -2.17
C HIS A 42 -3.52 -11.03 -0.91
N GLN A 43 -4.66 -11.10 -0.23
CA GLN A 43 -4.83 -10.50 1.08
C GLN A 43 -4.41 -11.54 2.14
N GLU A 44 -3.38 -11.20 2.92
CA GLU A 44 -2.86 -12.03 3.98
C GLU A 44 -3.34 -11.46 5.33
N LEU A 45 -4.43 -12.03 5.83
CA LEU A 45 -5.03 -11.57 7.09
C LEU A 45 -4.18 -12.00 8.28
N VAL A 46 -3.77 -11.06 9.10
CA VAL A 46 -2.90 -11.24 10.27
C VAL A 46 -3.66 -10.85 11.55
N PRO A 47 -3.76 -11.72 12.55
CA PRO A 47 -4.33 -11.36 13.83
C PRO A 47 -3.34 -10.52 14.65
N PHE A 48 -3.84 -9.55 15.42
CA PHE A 48 -3.05 -8.86 16.44
C PHE A 48 -2.76 -9.79 17.63
N THR A 49 -1.55 -9.75 18.16
CA THR A 49 -1.28 -10.18 19.53
C THR A 49 -1.88 -9.18 20.52
N GLN A 50 -1.86 -9.48 21.83
CA GLN A 50 -2.39 -8.54 22.83
C GLN A 50 -1.55 -7.25 22.85
N ASP A 51 -0.22 -7.35 22.88
CA ASP A 51 0.68 -6.18 22.90
C ASP A 51 0.52 -5.28 21.66
N GLU A 52 0.40 -5.88 20.47
CA GLU A 52 0.15 -5.16 19.23
C GLU A 52 -1.22 -4.46 19.26
N ARG A 53 -2.24 -5.15 19.79
CA ARG A 53 -3.60 -4.62 19.93
C ARG A 53 -3.64 -3.45 20.88
N ASP A 54 -2.96 -3.54 22.01
CA ASP A 54 -2.94 -2.50 23.03
C ASP A 54 -2.34 -1.19 22.49
N VAL A 55 -1.18 -1.27 21.83
CA VAL A 55 -0.56 -0.12 21.18
C VAL A 55 -1.45 0.46 20.09
N TYR A 56 -2.05 -0.39 19.26
CA TYR A 56 -2.96 0.06 18.20
C TYR A 56 -4.20 0.75 18.78
N GLN A 57 -4.80 0.20 19.84
CA GLN A 57 -5.96 0.77 20.49
C GLN A 57 -5.66 2.10 21.20
N MET A 58 -4.49 2.26 21.81
CA MET A 58 -4.04 3.54 22.34
C MET A 58 -4.03 4.63 21.27
N ALA A 59 -3.40 4.36 20.15
CA ALA A 59 -3.36 5.28 19.02
C ALA A 59 -4.76 5.54 18.41
N MET A 60 -5.65 4.53 18.42
CA MET A 60 -7.02 4.67 17.95
C MET A 60 -7.87 5.54 18.89
N LYS A 61 -7.69 5.46 20.21
CA LYS A 61 -8.35 6.35 21.15
C LYS A 61 -7.98 7.82 20.92
N GLU A 62 -6.70 8.11 20.69
CA GLU A 62 -6.25 9.46 20.35
C GLU A 62 -6.81 9.92 18.98
N PHE A 63 -6.91 9.03 18.02
CA PHE A 63 -7.56 9.34 16.74
C PHE A 63 -9.01 9.79 16.93
N TRP A 64 -9.81 9.10 17.78
CA TRP A 64 -11.19 9.48 18.02
C TRP A 64 -11.31 10.85 18.70
N LYS A 65 -10.47 11.15 19.68
CA LYS A 65 -10.41 12.49 20.32
C LYS A 65 -10.07 13.58 19.31
N MET A 66 -9.05 13.35 18.47
CA MET A 66 -8.65 14.32 17.44
C MET A 66 -9.75 14.50 16.38
N ARG A 67 -10.48 13.45 16.04
CA ARG A 67 -11.63 13.50 15.14
C ARG A 67 -12.76 14.35 15.70
N GLU A 68 -13.13 14.16 16.96
CA GLU A 68 -14.14 14.98 17.64
C GLU A 68 -13.72 16.45 17.67
N ASN A 69 -12.47 16.72 18.00
CA ASN A 69 -11.92 18.08 17.99
C ASN A 69 -11.97 18.72 16.59
N TYR A 70 -11.69 17.97 15.54
CA TYR A 70 -11.82 18.45 14.18
C TYR A 70 -13.25 18.86 13.82
N PHE A 71 -14.25 18.06 14.21
CA PHE A 71 -15.65 18.37 13.91
C PHE A 71 -16.21 19.53 14.76
N SER A 72 -15.72 19.72 15.98
CA SER A 72 -16.11 20.85 16.85
C SER A 72 -15.38 22.16 16.53
N SER A 73 -14.28 22.11 15.77
CA SER A 73 -13.46 23.27 15.44
C SER A 73 -13.97 24.02 14.20
N THR A 74 -13.69 25.33 14.14
CA THR A 74 -14.03 26.23 13.01
C THR A 74 -12.83 27.06 12.58
N GLY A 75 -12.86 27.63 11.38
CA GLY A 75 -11.85 28.57 10.89
C GLY A 75 -10.42 27.97 10.88
N ASN A 76 -9.46 28.72 11.39
CA ASN A 76 -8.05 28.30 11.41
C ASN A 76 -7.81 27.14 12.37
N SER A 77 -8.52 27.07 13.50
CA SER A 77 -8.41 25.96 14.45
C SER A 77 -8.81 24.61 13.81
N ARG A 78 -9.74 24.63 12.87
CA ARG A 78 -10.13 23.44 12.11
C ARG A 78 -9.03 22.95 11.18
N LYS A 79 -8.24 23.85 10.58
CA LYS A 79 -7.08 23.47 9.76
C LYS A 79 -6.02 22.77 10.59
N ASP A 80 -5.72 23.30 11.78
CA ASP A 80 -4.74 22.71 12.69
C ASP A 80 -5.22 21.35 13.21
N ALA A 81 -6.51 21.23 13.58
CA ALA A 81 -7.12 19.97 13.98
C ALA A 81 -7.08 18.93 12.84
N MET A 82 -7.29 19.35 11.59
CA MET A 82 -7.17 18.49 10.42
C MET A 82 -5.74 17.96 10.25
N MET A 83 -4.73 18.81 10.39
CA MET A 83 -3.32 18.40 10.27
C MET A 83 -2.95 17.36 11.35
N ARG A 84 -3.37 17.58 12.60
CA ARG A 84 -3.16 16.60 13.69
C ARG A 84 -3.86 15.28 13.41
N LEU A 85 -5.07 15.32 12.88
CA LEU A 85 -5.81 14.11 12.53
C LEU A 85 -5.12 13.32 11.41
N ILE A 86 -4.57 13.99 10.38
CA ILE A 86 -3.78 13.36 9.31
C ILE A 86 -2.50 12.72 9.87
N GLN A 87 -1.83 13.40 10.80
CA GLN A 87 -0.65 12.85 11.48
C GLN A 87 -1.01 11.58 12.27
N GLN A 88 -2.16 11.59 12.97
CA GLN A 88 -2.61 10.43 13.72
C GLN A 88 -3.01 9.24 12.83
N ILE A 89 -3.64 9.50 11.67
CA ILE A 89 -3.88 8.46 10.66
C ILE A 89 -2.56 7.87 10.16
N THR A 90 -1.56 8.71 9.92
CA THR A 90 -0.24 8.26 9.49
C THR A 90 0.43 7.40 10.55
N LEU A 91 0.30 7.77 11.83
CA LEU A 91 0.79 6.97 12.96
C LEU A 91 0.09 5.61 13.03
N LEU A 92 -1.25 5.57 12.92
CA LEU A 92 -2.01 4.32 12.90
C LEU A 92 -1.59 3.39 11.77
N LEU A 93 -1.38 3.91 10.57
CA LEU A 93 -0.88 3.12 9.44
C LEU A 93 0.54 2.61 9.68
N ARG A 94 1.40 3.41 10.31
CA ARG A 94 2.76 3.00 10.66
C ARG A 94 2.74 1.88 11.73
N ILE A 95 1.94 2.02 12.78
CA ILE A 95 1.75 0.97 13.80
C ILE A 95 1.19 -0.30 13.16
N SER A 96 0.24 -0.16 12.23
CA SER A 96 -0.28 -1.31 11.48
C SER A 96 0.77 -1.96 10.57
N ALA A 97 1.80 -1.25 10.14
CA ALA A 97 2.88 -1.84 9.35
C ALA A 97 3.93 -2.52 10.23
N ALA A 98 4.33 -1.85 11.32
CA ALA A 98 5.38 -2.28 12.24
C ALA A 98 5.14 -1.67 13.64
N PRO A 99 4.43 -2.36 14.55
CA PRO A 99 4.15 -1.88 15.90
C PRO A 99 5.39 -1.53 16.71
N ASP A 100 6.49 -2.23 16.49
CA ASP A 100 7.79 -2.02 17.13
C ASP A 100 8.49 -0.69 16.77
N THR A 101 7.87 0.10 15.90
CA THR A 101 8.34 1.45 15.57
C THR A 101 7.89 2.53 16.55
N VAL A 102 7.14 2.16 17.57
CA VAL A 102 6.72 3.07 18.67
C VAL A 102 7.25 2.56 20.01
N GLU A 103 7.60 3.50 20.90
CA GLU A 103 8.24 3.21 22.19
C GLU A 103 7.34 2.41 23.14
N GLU A 104 6.04 2.55 22.99
CA GLU A 104 5.05 1.87 23.83
C GLU A 104 4.96 0.37 23.55
N TYR A 105 5.51 -0.10 22.43
CA TYR A 105 5.51 -1.52 22.09
C TYR A 105 6.59 -2.26 22.88
N GLN A 106 6.17 -3.24 23.67
CA GLN A 106 7.06 -4.06 24.50
C GLN A 106 7.01 -5.56 24.14
N GLY A 107 6.34 -5.87 23.04
CA GLY A 107 6.15 -7.25 22.57
C GLY A 107 7.39 -7.82 21.86
N SER A 108 7.26 -9.09 21.48
CA SER A 108 8.25 -9.76 20.61
C SER A 108 8.13 -9.27 19.16
N LEU A 109 8.88 -9.89 18.24
CA LEU A 109 8.78 -9.58 16.80
C LEU A 109 7.31 -9.55 16.34
N PRO A 110 6.83 -8.42 15.77
CA PRO A 110 5.44 -8.26 15.36
C PRO A 110 4.94 -9.35 14.41
N THR A 111 3.70 -9.77 14.59
CA THR A 111 3.11 -10.87 13.80
C THR A 111 3.07 -10.57 12.30
N LYS A 112 2.86 -9.31 11.92
CA LYS A 112 2.91 -8.91 10.51
C LYS A 112 4.32 -9.01 9.93
N ILE A 113 5.34 -8.59 10.68
CA ILE A 113 6.74 -8.72 10.25
C ILE A 113 7.08 -10.19 10.10
N ARG A 114 6.71 -11.02 11.08
CA ARG A 114 6.88 -12.49 11.00
C ARG A 114 6.18 -13.06 9.76
N ARG A 115 4.94 -12.61 9.47
CA ARG A 115 4.22 -13.04 8.27
C ARG A 115 4.95 -12.68 6.98
N VAL A 116 5.57 -11.51 6.90
CA VAL A 116 6.37 -11.09 5.74
C VAL A 116 7.65 -11.93 5.61
N VAL A 117 8.30 -12.23 6.73
CA VAL A 117 9.45 -13.15 6.77
C VAL A 117 9.05 -14.53 6.26
N ASP A 118 7.92 -15.09 6.75
CA ASP A 118 7.40 -16.38 6.29
C ASP A 118 7.09 -16.39 4.79
N LEU A 119 6.47 -15.30 4.27
CA LEU A 119 6.22 -15.16 2.84
C LEU A 119 7.52 -15.11 2.04
N ALA A 120 8.52 -14.35 2.50
CA ALA A 120 9.82 -14.27 1.84
C ALA A 120 10.54 -15.64 1.86
N GLY A 121 10.38 -16.42 2.93
CA GLY A 121 10.90 -17.77 3.06
C GLY A 121 10.27 -18.77 2.10
N ARG A 122 8.97 -18.64 1.82
CA ARG A 122 8.29 -19.50 0.82
C ARG A 122 8.88 -19.34 -0.60
N PHE A 123 9.49 -18.20 -0.86
CA PHE A 123 10.11 -17.84 -2.15
C PHE A 123 11.63 -17.73 -2.04
N GLU A 124 12.26 -18.64 -1.31
CA GLU A 124 13.71 -18.60 -1.02
C GLU A 124 14.59 -18.65 -2.28
N ASN A 125 14.11 -19.26 -3.35
CA ASN A 125 14.80 -19.38 -4.64
C ASN A 125 14.36 -18.31 -5.66
N GLU A 126 13.56 -17.33 -5.25
CA GLU A 126 13.09 -16.25 -6.12
C GLU A 126 13.48 -14.89 -5.54
N ILE A 127 13.53 -13.89 -6.41
CA ILE A 127 13.67 -12.50 -5.97
C ILE A 127 12.33 -12.01 -5.44
N VAL A 128 12.34 -11.47 -4.21
CA VAL A 128 11.16 -10.90 -3.55
C VAL A 128 11.34 -9.39 -3.41
N ALA A 129 10.33 -8.61 -3.75
CA ALA A 129 10.29 -7.17 -3.48
C ALA A 129 9.36 -6.88 -2.31
N ILE A 130 9.79 -6.06 -1.37
CA ILE A 130 9.02 -5.63 -0.21
C ILE A 130 8.98 -4.09 -0.20
N GLY A 131 7.75 -3.53 -0.28
CA GLY A 131 7.54 -2.10 -0.38
C GLY A 131 6.87 -1.51 0.85
N VAL A 132 7.59 -0.70 1.61
CA VAL A 132 7.08 0.05 2.77
C VAL A 132 7.02 1.55 2.48
N ARG A 133 6.44 2.36 3.36
CA ARG A 133 6.36 3.82 3.17
C ARG A 133 7.42 4.58 3.97
N HIS A 134 7.62 4.20 5.21
CA HIS A 134 8.47 4.92 6.15
C HIS A 134 9.81 4.23 6.33
N LYS A 135 10.87 5.04 6.47
CA LYS A 135 12.22 4.50 6.69
C LYS A 135 12.31 3.69 7.98
N VAL A 136 11.69 4.16 9.06
CA VAL A 136 11.69 3.44 10.34
C VAL A 136 11.04 2.06 10.23
N VAL A 137 9.99 1.91 9.43
CA VAL A 137 9.36 0.62 9.11
C VAL A 137 10.33 -0.24 8.29
N LEU A 138 11.01 0.35 7.30
CA LEU A 138 12.02 -0.37 6.51
C LEU A 138 13.13 -0.93 7.40
N ASP A 139 13.62 -0.13 8.35
CA ASP A 139 14.71 -0.55 9.25
C ASP A 139 14.29 -1.74 10.11
N SER A 140 13.03 -1.78 10.62
CA SER A 140 12.48 -2.91 11.36
C SER A 140 12.38 -4.19 10.50
N TYR A 141 11.80 -4.11 9.31
CA TYR A 141 11.76 -5.24 8.37
C TYR A 141 13.14 -5.72 7.96
N LYS A 142 14.09 -4.79 7.76
CA LYS A 142 15.47 -5.13 7.40
C LYS A 142 16.11 -5.99 8.46
N ALA A 143 16.04 -5.59 9.72
CA ALA A 143 16.60 -6.36 10.83
C ALA A 143 16.05 -7.78 10.89
N ALA A 144 14.71 -7.92 10.81
CA ALA A 144 14.06 -9.23 10.85
C ALA A 144 14.42 -10.12 9.65
N LEU A 145 14.53 -9.55 8.46
CA LEU A 145 14.89 -10.31 7.24
C LEU A 145 16.37 -10.73 7.25
N GLU A 146 17.29 -9.88 7.71
CA GLU A 146 18.71 -10.20 7.82
C GLU A 146 18.96 -11.27 8.89
N GLU A 147 18.22 -11.25 9.99
CA GLU A 147 18.27 -12.27 11.03
C GLU A 147 17.74 -13.64 10.51
N ALA A 148 16.58 -13.62 9.83
CA ALA A 148 15.95 -14.83 9.33
C ALA A 148 16.69 -15.47 8.15
N PHE A 149 17.36 -14.67 7.33
CA PHE A 149 18.01 -15.12 6.08
C PHE A 149 19.48 -14.67 5.99
N PRO A 150 20.40 -15.15 6.87
CA PRO A 150 21.78 -14.70 6.91
C PRO A 150 22.57 -14.96 5.61
N ASN A 151 22.13 -15.92 4.81
CA ASN A 151 22.75 -16.26 3.52
C ASN A 151 22.07 -15.62 2.30
N ARG A 152 21.08 -14.75 2.50
CA ARG A 152 20.32 -14.09 1.45
C ARG A 152 20.52 -12.59 1.51
N THR A 153 20.93 -11.99 0.41
CA THR A 153 21.23 -10.55 0.41
C THR A 153 19.94 -9.71 0.47
N VAL A 154 19.83 -8.83 1.45
CA VAL A 154 18.79 -7.82 1.56
C VAL A 154 19.30 -6.50 0.98
N PHE A 155 18.71 -6.07 -0.13
CA PHE A 155 19.01 -4.83 -0.82
C PHE A 155 18.07 -3.73 -0.32
N ALA A 156 18.52 -2.90 0.62
CA ALA A 156 17.73 -1.80 1.17
C ALA A 156 17.85 -0.52 0.32
N VAL A 157 16.71 0.06 -0.09
CA VAL A 157 16.66 1.28 -0.91
C VAL A 157 15.75 2.33 -0.28
N THR A 158 16.32 3.49 0.04
CA THR A 158 15.57 4.65 0.52
C THR A 158 15.87 5.90 -0.31
N GLY A 159 14.97 6.90 -0.29
CA GLY A 159 15.12 8.12 -1.09
C GLY A 159 16.35 8.96 -0.74
N GLY A 160 16.71 9.00 0.55
CA GLY A 160 17.78 9.85 1.06
C GLY A 160 19.18 9.25 1.03
N THR A 161 19.29 7.91 0.98
CA THR A 161 20.58 7.22 1.16
C THR A 161 21.13 6.54 -0.08
N THR A 162 20.31 6.42 -1.14
CA THR A 162 20.70 5.68 -2.33
C THR A 162 20.75 6.61 -3.55
N SER A 163 21.92 6.85 -4.11
CA SER A 163 22.10 7.67 -5.32
C SER A 163 21.46 7.00 -6.55
N PHE A 164 21.22 7.80 -7.60
CA PHE A 164 20.67 7.27 -8.86
C PHE A 164 21.57 6.20 -9.50
N ALA A 165 22.87 6.41 -9.47
CA ALA A 165 23.86 5.46 -9.99
C ALA A 165 23.82 4.14 -9.20
N GLN A 166 23.73 4.20 -7.87
CA GLN A 166 23.61 3.02 -7.01
C GLN A 166 22.32 2.25 -7.31
N ARG A 167 21.17 2.93 -7.51
CA ARG A 167 19.90 2.27 -7.88
C ARG A 167 19.95 1.59 -9.23
N ARG A 168 20.68 2.16 -10.18
CA ARG A 168 20.87 1.55 -11.51
C ARG A 168 21.75 0.31 -11.43
N LYS A 169 22.83 0.35 -10.64
CA LYS A 169 23.69 -0.81 -10.36
C LYS A 169 22.92 -1.90 -9.63
N LEU A 170 22.10 -1.52 -8.67
CA LEU A 170 21.25 -2.42 -7.88
C LEU A 170 20.40 -3.35 -8.77
N ARG A 171 19.76 -2.83 -9.83
CA ARG A 171 18.94 -3.64 -10.74
C ARG A 171 19.71 -4.84 -11.28
N LYS A 172 20.95 -4.60 -11.71
CA LYS A 172 21.83 -5.66 -12.24
C LYS A 172 22.19 -6.66 -11.14
N THR A 173 22.71 -6.16 -10.02
CA THR A 173 23.16 -7.00 -8.90
C THR A 173 22.02 -7.83 -8.32
N LEU A 174 20.82 -7.25 -8.15
CA LEU A 174 19.63 -7.96 -7.69
C LEU A 174 19.23 -9.08 -8.66
N LYS A 175 19.25 -8.80 -9.97
CA LYS A 175 18.95 -9.83 -11.00
C LYS A 175 19.97 -10.96 -10.97
N GLU A 176 21.24 -10.63 -10.83
CA GLU A 176 22.34 -11.61 -10.75
C GLU A 176 22.30 -12.45 -9.46
N SER A 177 21.75 -11.93 -8.37
CA SER A 177 21.61 -12.69 -7.13
C SER A 177 20.64 -13.88 -7.26
N GLY A 178 19.67 -13.82 -8.16
CA GLY A 178 18.66 -14.86 -8.39
C GLY A 178 17.61 -15.01 -7.27
N ASN A 179 17.97 -14.73 -6.04
CA ASN A 179 17.09 -14.90 -4.86
C ASN A 179 17.16 -13.76 -3.85
N GLY A 180 17.74 -12.60 -4.20
CA GLY A 180 17.85 -11.46 -3.30
C GLY A 180 16.49 -10.90 -2.87
N ILE A 181 16.47 -10.16 -1.75
CA ILE A 181 15.31 -9.43 -1.26
C ILE A 181 15.50 -7.95 -1.53
N LEU A 182 14.62 -7.35 -2.35
CA LEU A 182 14.57 -5.90 -2.56
C LEU A 182 13.64 -5.29 -1.51
N LEU A 183 14.20 -4.66 -0.49
CA LEU A 183 13.44 -3.92 0.52
C LEU A 183 13.55 -2.42 0.24
N CYS A 184 12.43 -1.74 -0.02
CA CYS A 184 12.49 -0.34 -0.42
C CYS A 184 11.33 0.49 0.10
N THR A 185 11.55 1.80 0.25
CA THR A 185 10.41 2.70 0.38
C THR A 185 9.75 2.88 -0.99
N GLN A 186 8.40 2.79 -1.02
CA GLN A 186 7.61 2.77 -2.27
C GLN A 186 7.95 3.92 -3.22
N GLN A 187 8.30 5.08 -2.66
CA GLN A 187 8.65 6.28 -3.44
C GLN A 187 10.13 6.28 -3.91
N SER A 188 10.98 5.41 -3.38
CA SER A 188 12.42 5.44 -3.67
C SER A 188 12.81 4.76 -4.96
N LEU A 189 11.94 3.92 -5.51
CA LEU A 189 12.20 3.30 -6.79
C LEU A 189 11.94 4.32 -7.91
N PRO A 190 12.96 4.72 -8.67
CA PRO A 190 12.79 5.71 -9.74
C PRO A 190 11.88 5.19 -10.84
N SER A 191 11.12 6.10 -11.45
CA SER A 191 10.17 5.77 -12.53
C SER A 191 10.84 5.11 -13.76
N SER A 192 12.11 5.37 -13.95
CA SER A 192 12.91 4.85 -15.08
C SER A 192 13.47 3.44 -14.85
N VAL A 193 13.38 2.89 -13.62
CA VAL A 193 13.94 1.55 -13.34
C VAL A 193 12.84 0.51 -13.43
N ASN A 194 13.08 -0.51 -14.22
CA ASN A 194 12.17 -1.63 -14.46
C ASN A 194 12.68 -2.89 -13.75
N PHE A 195 11.81 -3.52 -12.94
CA PHE A 195 12.08 -4.76 -12.21
C PHE A 195 11.13 -5.88 -12.67
N GLU A 196 10.82 -5.95 -13.95
CA GLU A 196 9.86 -6.92 -14.51
C GLU A 196 10.20 -8.40 -14.25
N TYR A 197 11.46 -8.69 -13.92
CA TYR A 197 11.89 -10.05 -13.55
C TYR A 197 11.50 -10.45 -12.11
N VAL A 198 10.99 -9.53 -11.29
CA VAL A 198 10.49 -9.83 -9.95
C VAL A 198 9.02 -10.21 -10.02
N ASN A 199 8.66 -11.38 -9.51
CA ASN A 199 7.31 -11.91 -9.60
C ASN A 199 6.58 -11.94 -8.24
N ARG A 200 7.30 -11.75 -7.13
CA ARG A 200 6.77 -11.77 -5.77
C ARG A 200 6.93 -10.39 -5.14
N ILE A 201 5.81 -9.73 -4.90
CA ILE A 201 5.78 -8.36 -4.38
C ILE A 201 4.96 -8.36 -3.09
N ILE A 202 5.54 -7.93 -1.98
CA ILE A 202 4.88 -7.85 -0.68
C ILE A 202 4.74 -6.37 -0.30
N ILE A 203 3.53 -5.95 0.06
CA ILE A 203 3.22 -4.55 0.41
C ILE A 203 2.62 -4.55 1.83
N PRO A 204 3.47 -4.59 2.87
CA PRO A 204 3.00 -4.65 4.26
C PRO A 204 2.53 -3.30 4.79
N GLU A 205 2.85 -2.21 4.12
CA GLU A 205 2.43 -0.87 4.48
C GLU A 205 1.66 -0.23 3.33
N MET A 206 0.36 -0.05 3.53
CA MET A 206 -0.53 0.48 2.51
C MET A 206 -0.44 2.01 2.40
N HIS A 207 -0.70 2.51 1.22
CA HIS A 207 -0.86 3.94 0.96
C HIS A 207 -2.34 4.29 0.85
N TYR A 208 -2.79 5.38 1.50
CA TYR A 208 -4.16 5.88 1.36
C TYR A 208 -4.47 6.43 -0.04
N ASN A 209 -3.44 6.68 -0.85
CA ASN A 209 -3.56 7.09 -2.24
C ASN A 209 -3.25 5.92 -3.16
N ASN A 210 -4.27 5.46 -3.88
CA ASN A 210 -4.13 4.37 -4.86
C ASN A 210 -3.05 4.66 -5.91
N ALA A 211 -2.94 5.90 -6.39
CA ALA A 211 -1.95 6.27 -7.40
C ALA A 211 -0.51 6.02 -6.91
N GLY A 212 -0.19 6.34 -5.65
CA GLY A 212 1.13 6.08 -5.06
C GLY A 212 1.46 4.58 -4.98
N MET A 213 0.48 3.78 -4.54
CA MET A 213 0.63 2.34 -4.45
C MET A 213 0.74 1.68 -5.85
N SER A 214 -0.11 2.12 -6.79
CA SER A 214 -0.05 1.66 -8.18
C SER A 214 1.28 1.99 -8.84
N GLN A 215 1.80 3.20 -8.63
CA GLN A 215 3.12 3.58 -9.14
C GLN A 215 4.23 2.66 -8.62
N PHE A 216 4.12 2.16 -7.40
CA PHE A 216 5.09 1.22 -6.86
C PHE A 216 5.00 -0.14 -7.57
N TYR A 217 3.86 -0.84 -7.52
CA TYR A 217 3.80 -2.19 -8.09
C TYR A 217 3.88 -2.22 -9.62
N MET A 218 3.53 -1.13 -10.31
CA MET A 218 3.73 -1.00 -11.76
C MET A 218 5.21 -0.94 -12.20
N ARG A 219 6.17 -0.91 -11.25
CA ARG A 219 7.60 -1.12 -11.56
C ARG A 219 7.90 -2.56 -11.91
N PHE A 220 7.09 -3.47 -11.43
CA PHE A 220 7.22 -4.92 -11.59
C PHE A 220 6.30 -5.44 -12.69
N VAL A 221 5.17 -4.77 -12.92
CA VAL A 221 4.16 -5.11 -13.93
C VAL A 221 4.42 -4.30 -15.19
N ARG A 222 4.83 -4.94 -16.28
CA ARG A 222 5.11 -4.30 -17.56
C ARG A 222 4.43 -5.05 -18.69
N TYR A 223 4.20 -4.37 -19.82
CA TYR A 223 3.64 -5.00 -21.02
C TYR A 223 4.49 -6.16 -21.56
N THR A 224 5.80 -6.12 -21.28
CA THR A 224 6.74 -7.19 -21.60
C THR A 224 6.74 -8.34 -20.61
N SER A 225 6.01 -8.24 -19.49
CA SER A 225 6.00 -9.29 -18.46
C SER A 225 5.33 -10.55 -19.01
N THR A 226 6.04 -11.67 -18.98
CA THR A 226 5.55 -12.99 -19.40
C THR A 226 4.96 -13.78 -18.24
N GLU A 227 5.47 -13.55 -17.03
CA GLU A 227 5.11 -14.26 -15.81
C GLU A 227 4.03 -13.53 -15.02
N LYS A 228 3.20 -14.29 -14.29
CA LYS A 228 2.24 -13.73 -13.34
C LYS A 228 2.95 -13.04 -12.18
N LYS A 229 2.36 -11.92 -11.72
CA LYS A 229 2.85 -11.11 -10.61
C LYS A 229 1.94 -11.31 -9.41
N ASP A 230 2.48 -11.86 -8.35
CA ASP A 230 1.76 -12.04 -7.10
C ASP A 230 2.05 -10.86 -6.16
N LEU A 231 0.97 -10.13 -5.82
CA LEU A 231 1.00 -8.98 -4.91
C LEU A 231 0.38 -9.41 -3.57
N TYR A 232 1.18 -9.48 -2.53
CA TYR A 232 0.75 -9.87 -1.19
C TYR A 232 0.57 -8.63 -0.33
N PHE A 233 -0.59 -8.55 0.31
CA PHE A 233 -0.96 -7.47 1.23
C PHE A 233 -1.20 -8.07 2.62
N PRO A 234 -0.20 -8.12 3.50
CA PRO A 234 -0.41 -8.45 4.90
C PRO A 234 -1.22 -7.36 5.58
N ILE A 235 -2.36 -7.71 6.14
CA ILE A 235 -3.34 -6.77 6.71
C ILE A 235 -3.76 -7.25 8.10
N TYR A 236 -3.64 -6.40 9.11
CA TYR A 236 -4.18 -6.71 10.43
C TYR A 236 -5.70 -6.72 10.43
N ILE A 237 -6.27 -7.80 10.96
CA ILE A 237 -7.72 -7.95 11.10
C ILE A 237 -8.27 -6.89 12.05
N GLY A 238 -9.29 -6.13 11.60
CA GLY A 238 -9.92 -5.07 12.40
C GLY A 238 -9.10 -3.79 12.49
N SER A 239 -8.08 -3.63 11.66
CA SER A 239 -7.30 -2.39 11.55
C SER A 239 -7.89 -1.44 10.51
N LEU A 240 -7.36 -0.21 10.53
CA LEU A 240 -7.61 0.82 9.52
C LEU A 240 -7.29 0.35 8.09
N GLU A 241 -6.32 -0.56 7.95
CA GLU A 241 -5.88 -1.06 6.65
C GLU A 241 -6.96 -1.88 5.93
N SER A 242 -7.81 -2.61 6.65
CA SER A 242 -8.91 -3.37 6.07
C SER A 242 -9.87 -2.45 5.32
N ASN A 243 -10.25 -1.33 5.94
CA ASN A 243 -11.12 -0.33 5.32
C ASN A 243 -10.40 0.42 4.18
N LEU A 244 -9.11 0.70 4.36
CA LEU A 244 -8.30 1.38 3.35
C LEU A 244 -8.19 0.53 2.08
N MET A 245 -8.00 -0.78 2.21
CA MET A 245 -7.95 -1.70 1.08
C MET A 245 -9.24 -1.68 0.27
N GLN A 246 -10.39 -1.72 0.95
CA GLN A 246 -11.70 -1.62 0.29
C GLN A 246 -11.87 -0.28 -0.44
N MET A 247 -11.49 0.83 0.19
CA MET A 247 -11.53 2.16 -0.44
C MET A 247 -10.62 2.26 -1.67
N VAL A 248 -9.41 1.70 -1.60
CA VAL A 248 -8.47 1.72 -2.73
C VAL A 248 -9.03 0.94 -3.91
N LEU A 249 -9.58 -0.24 -3.68
CA LEU A 249 -10.22 -1.06 -4.71
C LEU A 249 -11.45 -0.37 -5.32
N ALA A 250 -12.29 0.27 -4.49
CA ALA A 250 -13.44 1.02 -4.97
C ALA A 250 -13.03 2.22 -5.84
N LYS A 251 -11.99 2.96 -5.46
CA LYS A 251 -11.44 4.06 -6.27
C LYS A 251 -10.86 3.58 -7.60
N GLU A 252 -10.24 2.42 -7.63
CA GLU A 252 -9.74 1.83 -8.87
C GLU A 252 -10.90 1.51 -9.81
N LYS A 253 -11.96 0.86 -9.33
CA LYS A 253 -13.18 0.56 -10.11
C LYS A 253 -13.86 1.84 -10.63
N LEU A 254 -14.06 2.84 -9.76
CA LEU A 254 -14.63 4.12 -10.19
C LEU A 254 -13.78 4.79 -11.28
N THR A 255 -12.46 4.76 -11.15
CA THR A 255 -11.56 5.31 -12.17
C THR A 255 -11.70 4.56 -13.50
N MET A 256 -11.89 3.24 -13.47
CA MET A 256 -12.13 2.41 -14.65
C MET A 256 -13.45 2.79 -15.30
N PHE A 257 -14.54 2.89 -14.52
CA PHE A 257 -15.85 3.33 -15.02
C PHE A 257 -15.79 4.71 -15.69
N MET A 258 -15.19 5.69 -15.02
CA MET A 258 -15.03 7.05 -15.56
C MET A 258 -14.23 7.11 -16.87
N LYS A 259 -13.42 6.10 -17.15
CA LYS A 259 -12.65 5.95 -18.39
C LYS A 259 -13.38 5.09 -19.44
N GLY A 260 -14.68 4.82 -19.28
CA GLY A 260 -15.48 4.01 -20.19
C GLY A 260 -15.15 2.51 -20.17
N GLN A 261 -14.62 2.01 -19.05
CA GLN A 261 -14.36 0.59 -18.84
C GLN A 261 -15.47 -0.01 -17.98
N ASP A 262 -15.81 -1.29 -18.23
CA ASP A 262 -16.81 -1.98 -17.44
C ASP A 262 -16.42 -2.00 -15.96
N ALA A 263 -17.28 -1.44 -15.12
CA ALA A 263 -17.18 -1.48 -13.67
C ALA A 263 -18.60 -1.55 -13.08
N ASP A 264 -18.76 -2.40 -12.08
CA ASP A 264 -20.01 -2.50 -11.33
C ASP A 264 -20.14 -1.28 -10.41
N MET A 265 -21.05 -0.38 -10.79
CA MET A 265 -21.29 0.86 -10.06
C MET A 265 -21.96 0.60 -8.71
N ASP A 266 -22.83 -0.39 -8.61
CA ASP A 266 -23.52 -0.71 -7.35
C ASP A 266 -22.50 -1.20 -6.30
N GLU A 267 -21.53 -2.03 -6.71
CA GLU A 267 -20.42 -2.43 -5.83
C GLU A 267 -19.56 -1.22 -5.42
N ILE A 268 -19.34 -0.26 -6.32
CA ILE A 268 -18.60 0.99 -6.02
C ILE A 268 -19.36 1.81 -4.98
N TYR A 269 -20.64 2.06 -5.20
CA TYR A 269 -21.47 2.87 -4.31
C TYR A 269 -21.56 2.25 -2.91
N ALA A 270 -21.83 0.95 -2.82
CA ALA A 270 -21.86 0.24 -1.54
C ALA A 270 -20.55 0.39 -0.73
N LYS A 271 -19.40 0.37 -1.41
CA LYS A 271 -18.07 0.53 -0.76
C LYS A 271 -17.76 1.96 -0.34
N PHE A 272 -18.34 2.96 -1.00
CA PHE A 272 -18.25 4.36 -0.57
C PHE A 272 -19.26 4.71 0.53
N GLY A 273 -20.17 3.80 0.88
CA GLY A 273 -21.24 4.04 1.84
C GLY A 273 -22.23 5.10 1.34
N VAL A 274 -22.48 5.11 0.03
CA VAL A 274 -23.54 5.87 -0.60
C VAL A 274 -24.75 4.94 -0.61
N ASP A 275 -25.68 5.17 0.30
CA ASP A 275 -26.98 4.50 0.25
C ASP A 275 -27.80 5.14 -0.88
N TYR A 276 -28.29 4.32 -1.76
CA TYR A 276 -29.33 4.68 -2.71
C TYR A 276 -30.68 4.52 -1.99
N ASP A 277 -31.34 5.63 -1.70
CA ASP A 277 -32.78 5.69 -1.53
C ASP A 277 -33.42 6.20 -2.82
#